data_edaa306820bcc373b9a964f104a1af18
#
_entry.id   edaa306820bcc373b9a964f104a1af18
#
_cell.length_a   1.000
_cell.length_b   1.000
_cell.length_c   1.000
_cell.angle_alpha   90.00
_cell.angle_beta   90.00
_cell.angle_gamma   90.00
#
_symmetry.space_group_name_H-M   'P 1'
#
loop_
_entity.id
_entity.type
_entity.pdbx_description
1 polymer ?
#
loop_
_entity_poly.entity_id
_entity_poly.type
_entity_poly.pdbx_seq_one_letter_code
_entity_poly.pdbx_strand_id
1 'polypeptide(L)'
;SFLCIQTVAFQSDSFYWYNGSMYYTGFFAVTLFFLGTLLRYLYNGKKILMLPLLLFAIFLGGGNYVSLLPCMLFVVTVTFLLLLQRNKKTYVCGITSAVLLLSFAVSAMAPGNQVRQDGMWKIPAWKAIAKCLLQGVRYTFAWTGLWWLLAALLLLPVFLRILQKKNWGFFSHPLLFTGYSYGLFCSMSCPLFYTMNSTGPGRAVAIVYHTF
;
A
#
# COMPACT_ATOMS: atom_id res chain seq x y z
N SER A 1 9.61 14.80 -3.29
CA SER A 1 8.43 14.73 -4.18
C SER A 1 8.74 15.13 -5.63
N PHE A 2 9.53 16.19 -5.89
CA PHE A 2 9.87 16.60 -7.26
C PHE A 2 10.63 15.51 -8.04
N LEU A 3 11.64 14.89 -7.44
CA LEU A 3 12.37 13.76 -8.02
C LEU A 3 11.43 12.60 -8.36
N CYS A 4 10.50 12.25 -7.47
CA CYS A 4 9.55 11.16 -7.71
C CYS A 4 8.66 11.42 -8.93
N ILE A 5 8.23 12.68 -9.14
CA ILE A 5 7.41 13.06 -10.30
C ILE A 5 8.23 12.99 -11.60
N GLN A 6 9.50 13.42 -11.56
CA GLN A 6 10.38 13.46 -12.73
C GLN A 6 10.92 12.09 -13.15
N THR A 7 11.05 11.16 -12.20
CA THR A 7 11.66 9.85 -12.45
C THR A 7 10.64 8.72 -12.60
N VAL A 8 9.33 9.00 -12.38
CA VAL A 8 8.30 7.99 -12.54
C VAL A 8 8.18 7.53 -13.98
N ALA A 9 8.18 6.23 -14.19
CA ALA A 9 7.88 5.65 -15.47
C ALA A 9 6.41 5.94 -15.85
N PHE A 10 6.15 6.27 -17.13
CA PHE A 10 4.79 6.55 -17.64
C PHE A 10 4.10 7.77 -17.01
N GLN A 11 4.80 8.91 -16.97
CA GLN A 11 4.27 10.18 -16.44
C GLN A 11 2.95 10.59 -17.10
N SER A 12 2.85 10.44 -18.44
CA SER A 12 1.65 10.76 -19.22
C SER A 12 0.43 10.00 -18.71
N ASP A 13 0.56 8.68 -18.50
CA ASP A 13 -0.54 7.83 -18.04
C ASP A 13 -0.92 8.10 -16.58
N SER A 14 0.02 8.54 -15.78
CA SER A 14 -0.13 8.70 -14.33
C SER A 14 -0.74 10.04 -13.93
N PHE A 15 -0.42 11.12 -14.66
CA PHE A 15 -0.82 12.47 -14.28
C PHE A 15 -1.67 13.19 -15.33
N TYR A 16 -1.44 12.95 -16.62
CA TYR A 16 -2.11 13.70 -17.69
C TYR A 16 -3.34 13.00 -18.25
N TRP A 17 -3.49 11.69 -18.06
CA TRP A 17 -4.73 11.00 -18.41
C TRP A 17 -5.71 11.02 -17.24
N TYR A 18 -6.71 11.89 -17.32
CA TYR A 18 -7.64 12.23 -16.23
C TYR A 18 -8.26 10.98 -15.56
N ASN A 19 -8.88 10.08 -16.33
CA ASN A 19 -9.53 8.88 -15.76
C ASN A 19 -8.50 7.95 -15.07
N GLY A 20 -7.32 7.80 -15.66
CA GLY A 20 -6.23 6.99 -15.08
C GLY A 20 -5.69 7.62 -13.80
N SER A 21 -5.43 8.92 -13.83
CA SER A 21 -4.91 9.66 -12.68
C SER A 21 -5.91 9.65 -11.51
N MET A 22 -7.20 9.88 -11.74
CA MET A 22 -8.22 9.82 -10.69
C MET A 22 -8.37 8.43 -10.10
N TYR A 23 -8.41 7.38 -10.94
CA TYR A 23 -8.62 6.02 -10.46
C TYR A 23 -7.38 5.41 -9.80
N TYR A 24 -6.18 5.74 -10.26
CA TYR A 24 -4.94 5.18 -9.69
C TYR A 24 -4.30 6.14 -8.68
N THR A 25 -3.86 7.30 -9.12
CA THR A 25 -3.14 8.27 -8.28
C THR A 25 -4.06 8.90 -7.23
N GLY A 26 -5.32 9.18 -7.56
CA GLY A 26 -6.32 9.69 -6.64
C GLY A 26 -6.62 8.70 -5.51
N PHE A 27 -6.89 7.43 -5.81
CA PHE A 27 -7.10 6.42 -4.77
C PHE A 27 -5.84 6.15 -3.94
N PHE A 28 -4.65 6.24 -4.53
CA PHE A 28 -3.41 6.17 -3.79
C PHE A 28 -3.25 7.34 -2.81
N ALA A 29 -3.58 8.55 -3.23
CA ALA A 29 -3.59 9.72 -2.33
C ALA A 29 -4.58 9.54 -1.17
N VAL A 30 -5.79 9.05 -1.44
CA VAL A 30 -6.77 8.74 -0.37
C VAL A 30 -6.24 7.65 0.57
N THR A 31 -5.52 6.66 0.06
CA THR A 31 -4.86 5.64 0.90
C THR A 31 -3.83 6.28 1.84
N LEU A 32 -3.04 7.24 1.37
CA LEU A 32 -2.08 7.97 2.21
C LEU A 32 -2.79 8.81 3.27
N PHE A 33 -3.90 9.49 2.93
CA PHE A 33 -4.72 10.22 3.92
C PHE A 33 -5.34 9.30 4.97
N PHE A 34 -5.82 8.14 4.55
CA PHE A 34 -6.33 7.11 5.47
C PHE A 34 -5.24 6.64 6.44
N LEU A 35 -4.06 6.27 5.91
CA LEU A 35 -2.92 5.83 6.73
C LEU A 35 -2.45 6.95 7.68
N GLY A 36 -2.37 8.19 7.19
CA GLY A 36 -2.03 9.36 8.02
C GLY A 36 -3.04 9.58 9.15
N THR A 37 -4.34 9.41 8.86
CA THR A 37 -5.42 9.50 9.86
C THR A 37 -5.34 8.37 10.88
N LEU A 38 -5.03 7.15 10.43
CA LEU A 38 -4.81 5.98 11.30
C LEU A 38 -3.62 6.19 12.23
N LEU A 39 -2.48 6.64 11.71
CA LEU A 39 -1.31 6.96 12.52
C LEU A 39 -1.59 8.06 13.54
N ARG A 40 -2.32 9.10 13.14
CA ARG A 40 -2.77 10.17 14.05
C ARG A 40 -3.69 9.64 15.15
N TYR A 41 -4.59 8.70 14.80
CA TYR A 41 -5.42 8.01 15.81
C TYR A 41 -4.55 7.16 16.75
N LEU A 42 -3.62 6.41 16.23
CA LEU A 42 -2.70 5.59 17.03
C LEU A 42 -1.85 6.42 17.98
N TYR A 43 -1.47 7.65 17.59
CA TYR A 43 -0.74 8.56 18.44
C TYR A 43 -1.64 9.22 19.50
N ASN A 44 -2.71 9.89 19.07
CA ASN A 44 -3.54 10.76 19.93
C ASN A 44 -4.67 10.01 20.67
N GLY A 45 -5.14 8.88 20.18
CA GLY A 45 -6.27 8.12 20.74
C GLY A 45 -7.65 8.82 20.65
N LYS A 46 -7.77 9.91 19.87
CA LYS A 46 -9.00 10.69 19.76
C LYS A 46 -10.07 9.94 18.96
N LYS A 47 -11.18 9.57 19.59
CA LYS A 47 -12.29 8.80 18.95
C LYS A 47 -12.95 9.55 17.80
N ILE A 48 -12.87 10.88 17.72
CA ILE A 48 -13.40 11.67 16.60
C ILE A 48 -12.78 11.28 15.26
N LEU A 49 -11.54 10.73 15.26
CA LEU A 49 -10.87 10.26 14.07
C LEU A 49 -11.45 8.95 13.52
N MET A 50 -12.33 8.29 14.27
CA MET A 50 -13.03 7.08 13.81
C MET A 50 -13.93 7.38 12.62
N LEU A 51 -14.64 8.52 12.61
CA LEU A 51 -15.52 8.88 11.51
C LEU A 51 -14.78 8.99 10.17
N PRO A 52 -13.74 9.81 10.02
CA PRO A 52 -12.99 9.85 8.76
C PRO A 52 -12.32 8.51 8.42
N LEU A 53 -11.87 7.72 9.39
CA LEU A 53 -11.32 6.39 9.14
C LEU A 53 -12.35 5.46 8.50
N LEU A 54 -13.60 5.45 8.99
CA LEU A 54 -14.66 4.63 8.44
C LEU A 54 -15.08 5.10 7.04
N LEU A 55 -15.19 6.41 6.82
CA LEU A 55 -15.52 6.97 5.51
C LEU A 55 -14.44 6.60 4.47
N PHE A 56 -13.17 6.77 4.81
CA PHE A 56 -12.08 6.36 3.93
C PHE A 56 -12.06 4.84 3.70
N ALA A 57 -12.34 4.02 4.72
CA ALA A 57 -12.37 2.57 4.58
C ALA A 57 -13.46 2.10 3.60
N ILE A 58 -14.66 2.69 3.67
CA ILE A 58 -15.76 2.42 2.74
C ILE A 58 -15.36 2.85 1.32
N PHE A 59 -14.84 4.07 1.17
CA PHE A 59 -14.47 4.61 -0.12
C PHE A 59 -13.35 3.80 -0.79
N LEU A 60 -12.30 3.45 -0.04
CA LEU A 60 -11.17 2.67 -0.53
C LEU A 60 -11.57 1.26 -0.97
N GLY A 61 -12.53 0.63 -0.28
CA GLY A 61 -12.99 -0.71 -0.65
C GLY A 61 -13.53 -0.83 -2.07
N GLY A 62 -14.16 0.24 -2.58
CA GLY A 62 -14.64 0.31 -3.98
C GLY A 62 -13.60 0.76 -5.00
N GLY A 63 -12.36 1.01 -4.56
CA GLY A 63 -11.32 1.64 -5.37
C GLY A 63 -10.34 0.69 -6.03
N ASN A 64 -9.12 1.17 -6.16
CA ASN A 64 -8.04 0.45 -6.83
C ASN A 64 -7.38 -0.59 -5.92
N TYR A 65 -7.41 -1.84 -6.31
CA TYR A 65 -6.85 -2.96 -5.53
C TYR A 65 -5.33 -2.91 -5.37
N VAL A 66 -4.61 -2.21 -6.24
CA VAL A 66 -3.14 -2.05 -6.17
C VAL A 66 -2.74 -1.31 -4.89
N SER A 67 -3.40 -0.21 -4.54
CA SER A 67 -3.14 0.53 -3.31
C SER A 67 -3.91 -0.04 -2.10
N LEU A 68 -5.07 -0.64 -2.34
CA LEU A 68 -5.92 -1.17 -1.28
C LEU A 68 -5.30 -2.39 -0.58
N LEU A 69 -4.75 -3.35 -1.33
CA LEU A 69 -4.25 -4.61 -0.77
C LEU A 69 -3.12 -4.40 0.27
N PRO A 70 -2.04 -3.64 -0.01
CA PRO A 70 -1.03 -3.35 1.02
C PRO A 70 -1.60 -2.56 2.19
N CYS A 71 -2.55 -1.65 1.95
CA CYS A 71 -3.24 -0.92 3.01
C CYS A 71 -4.02 -1.86 3.94
N MET A 72 -4.79 -2.80 3.39
CA MET A 72 -5.51 -3.82 4.15
C MET A 72 -4.55 -4.68 4.99
N LEU A 73 -3.48 -5.20 4.38
CA LEU A 73 -2.48 -5.99 5.08
C LEU A 73 -1.87 -5.21 6.24
N PHE A 74 -1.54 -3.93 6.02
CA PHE A 74 -1.00 -3.07 7.07
C PHE A 74 -1.99 -2.86 8.22
N VAL A 75 -3.25 -2.49 7.93
CA VAL A 75 -4.27 -2.22 8.96
C VAL A 75 -4.61 -3.47 9.76
N VAL A 76 -4.73 -4.62 9.10
CA VAL A 76 -4.96 -5.92 9.76
C VAL A 76 -3.78 -6.28 10.67
N THR A 77 -2.54 -6.09 10.20
CA THR A 77 -1.33 -6.35 11.01
C THR A 77 -1.29 -5.44 12.24
N VAL A 78 -1.56 -4.13 12.08
CA VAL A 78 -1.61 -3.18 13.20
C VAL A 78 -2.71 -3.59 14.19
N THR A 79 -3.88 -3.96 13.71
CA THR A 79 -4.99 -4.41 14.56
C THR A 79 -4.61 -5.67 15.34
N PHE A 80 -3.97 -6.63 14.69
CA PHE A 80 -3.51 -7.88 15.33
C PHE A 80 -2.46 -7.60 16.41
N LEU A 81 -1.48 -6.74 16.13
CA LEU A 81 -0.46 -6.36 17.12
C LEU A 81 -1.07 -5.64 18.33
N LEU A 82 -2.04 -4.74 18.11
CA LEU A 82 -2.75 -4.07 19.20
C LEU A 82 -3.60 -5.05 20.03
N LEU A 83 -4.17 -6.07 19.39
CA LEU A 83 -4.92 -7.14 20.07
C LEU A 83 -4.00 -7.94 21.00
N LEU A 84 -2.82 -8.35 20.50
CA LEU A 84 -1.81 -9.05 21.32
C LEU A 84 -1.36 -8.21 22.52
N GLN A 85 -1.26 -6.90 22.35
CA GLN A 85 -0.89 -5.96 23.42
C GLN A 85 -2.07 -5.60 24.34
N ARG A 86 -3.27 -6.12 24.09
CA ARG A 86 -4.51 -5.78 24.82
C ARG A 86 -4.77 -4.28 24.90
N ASN A 87 -4.43 -3.54 23.85
CA ASN A 87 -4.53 -2.08 23.80
C ASN A 87 -5.99 -1.65 23.53
N LYS A 88 -6.49 -0.64 24.27
CA LYS A 88 -7.86 -0.10 24.07
C LYS A 88 -8.12 0.42 22.65
N LYS A 89 -7.08 0.81 21.91
CA LYS A 89 -7.17 1.27 20.51
C LYS A 89 -7.55 0.17 19.53
N THR A 90 -7.42 -1.11 19.93
CA THR A 90 -7.83 -2.30 19.16
C THR A 90 -9.26 -2.21 18.67
N TYR A 91 -10.17 -1.67 19.48
CA TYR A 91 -11.60 -1.58 19.13
C TYR A 91 -11.82 -0.75 17.84
N VAL A 92 -11.26 0.45 17.77
CA VAL A 92 -11.42 1.31 16.57
C VAL A 92 -10.68 0.74 15.36
N CYS A 93 -9.45 0.24 15.56
CA CYS A 93 -8.70 -0.40 14.47
C CYS A 93 -9.39 -1.67 13.97
N GLY A 94 -10.00 -2.45 14.88
CA GLY A 94 -10.76 -3.66 14.53
C GLY A 94 -12.01 -3.34 13.69
N ILE A 95 -12.79 -2.34 14.10
CA ILE A 95 -13.95 -1.91 13.32
C ILE A 95 -13.50 -1.37 11.95
N THR A 96 -12.45 -0.55 11.91
CA THR A 96 -11.91 -0.01 10.64
C THR A 96 -11.43 -1.13 9.72
N SER A 97 -10.73 -2.14 10.26
CA SER A 97 -10.29 -3.33 9.50
C SER A 97 -11.48 -4.11 8.96
N ALA A 98 -12.50 -4.35 9.79
CA ALA A 98 -13.71 -5.08 9.39
C ALA A 98 -14.46 -4.35 8.28
N VAL A 99 -14.65 -3.03 8.40
CA VAL A 99 -15.30 -2.20 7.37
C VAL A 99 -14.50 -2.24 6.08
N LEU A 100 -13.17 -2.12 6.14
CA LEU A 100 -12.31 -2.16 4.96
C LEU A 100 -12.38 -3.51 4.24
N LEU A 101 -12.35 -4.62 5.00
CA LEU A 101 -12.48 -5.98 4.47
C LEU A 101 -13.87 -6.22 3.85
N LEU A 102 -14.94 -5.78 4.51
CA LEU A 102 -16.30 -5.90 3.99
C LEU A 102 -16.48 -5.08 2.71
N SER A 103 -16.02 -3.84 2.68
CA SER A 103 -16.08 -2.98 1.49
C SER A 103 -15.30 -3.59 0.32
N PHE A 104 -14.12 -4.16 0.59
CA PHE A 104 -13.36 -4.89 -0.42
C PHE A 104 -14.11 -6.13 -0.92
N ALA A 105 -14.70 -6.93 -0.02
CA ALA A 105 -15.45 -8.13 -0.39
C ALA A 105 -16.66 -7.78 -1.29
N VAL A 106 -17.43 -6.77 -0.91
CA VAL A 106 -18.57 -6.27 -1.72
C VAL A 106 -18.09 -5.83 -3.11
N SER A 107 -16.99 -5.07 -3.17
CA SER A 107 -16.41 -4.63 -4.45
C SER A 107 -15.91 -5.81 -5.29
N ALA A 108 -15.23 -6.78 -4.69
CA ALA A 108 -14.70 -7.95 -5.39
C ALA A 108 -15.81 -8.85 -5.95
N MET A 109 -16.93 -8.94 -5.26
CA MET A 109 -18.12 -9.74 -5.67
C MET A 109 -19.03 -9.00 -6.65
N ALA A 110 -18.77 -7.72 -6.95
CA ALA A 110 -19.61 -6.93 -7.84
C ALA A 110 -19.69 -7.56 -9.26
N PRO A 111 -20.89 -7.69 -9.85
CA PRO A 111 -21.07 -8.33 -11.17
C PRO A 111 -20.21 -7.73 -12.28
N GLY A 112 -19.99 -6.42 -12.25
CA GLY A 112 -19.13 -5.74 -13.22
C GLY A 112 -17.67 -6.17 -13.17
N ASN A 113 -17.17 -6.61 -12.01
CA ASN A 113 -15.84 -7.17 -11.90
C ASN A 113 -15.75 -8.59 -12.49
N GLN A 114 -16.80 -9.39 -12.35
CA GLN A 114 -16.88 -10.71 -12.95
C GLN A 114 -16.83 -10.61 -14.48
N VAL A 115 -17.70 -9.79 -15.08
CA VAL A 115 -17.74 -9.54 -16.53
C VAL A 115 -16.39 -9.05 -17.05
N ARG A 116 -15.73 -8.14 -16.33
CA ARG A 116 -14.40 -7.64 -16.71
C ARG A 116 -13.32 -8.73 -16.64
N GLN A 117 -13.44 -9.67 -15.70
CA GLN A 117 -12.47 -10.74 -15.49
C GLN A 117 -12.65 -11.92 -16.46
N ASP A 118 -13.82 -12.08 -17.07
CA ASP A 118 -14.09 -13.21 -17.98
C ASP A 118 -13.24 -13.16 -19.25
N GLY A 119 -12.78 -11.97 -19.66
CA GLY A 119 -11.83 -11.78 -20.77
C GLY A 119 -10.34 -11.78 -20.38
N MET A 120 -10.00 -11.99 -19.10
CA MET A 120 -8.64 -11.87 -18.59
C MET A 120 -7.99 -13.23 -18.31
N TRP A 121 -6.68 -13.30 -18.48
CA TRP A 121 -5.89 -14.52 -18.26
C TRP A 121 -5.53 -14.68 -16.78
N LYS A 122 -6.46 -15.25 -16.00
CA LYS A 122 -6.28 -15.50 -14.57
C LYS A 122 -5.23 -16.60 -14.32
N ILE A 123 -4.43 -16.40 -13.27
CA ILE A 123 -3.52 -17.44 -12.77
C ILE A 123 -3.87 -17.79 -11.32
N PRO A 124 -3.50 -19.00 -10.84
CA PRO A 124 -3.69 -19.37 -9.43
C PRO A 124 -3.01 -18.38 -8.48
N ALA A 125 -3.62 -18.11 -7.34
CA ALA A 125 -3.15 -17.12 -6.37
C ALA A 125 -1.69 -17.34 -5.93
N TRP A 126 -1.26 -18.60 -5.72
CA TRP A 126 0.11 -18.92 -5.33
C TRP A 126 1.13 -18.54 -6.43
N LYS A 127 0.77 -18.71 -7.72
CA LYS A 127 1.62 -18.27 -8.85
C LYS A 127 1.67 -16.73 -8.92
N ALA A 128 0.55 -16.06 -8.64
CA ALA A 128 0.53 -14.58 -8.57
C ALA A 128 1.46 -14.07 -7.47
N ILE A 129 1.41 -14.68 -6.26
CA ILE A 129 2.30 -14.34 -5.15
C ILE A 129 3.78 -14.55 -5.54
N ALA A 130 4.12 -15.70 -6.10
CA ALA A 130 5.49 -15.96 -6.52
C ALA A 130 5.99 -14.95 -7.58
N LYS A 131 5.12 -14.60 -8.55
CA LYS A 131 5.45 -13.60 -9.58
C LYS A 131 5.61 -12.20 -9.02
N CYS A 132 4.75 -11.77 -8.07
CA CYS A 132 4.89 -10.44 -7.48
C CYS A 132 6.14 -10.33 -6.60
N LEU A 133 6.54 -11.37 -5.87
CA LEU A 133 7.81 -11.39 -5.15
C LEU A 133 9.01 -11.26 -6.11
N LEU A 134 9.02 -12.04 -7.20
CA LEU A 134 10.08 -11.94 -8.21
C LEU A 134 10.09 -10.56 -8.89
N GLN A 135 8.92 -10.01 -9.19
CA GLN A 135 8.80 -8.67 -9.79
C GLN A 135 9.27 -7.57 -8.83
N GLY A 136 9.00 -7.71 -7.53
CA GLY A 136 9.52 -6.80 -6.50
C GLY A 136 11.06 -6.73 -6.52
N VAL A 137 11.73 -7.90 -6.63
CA VAL A 137 13.19 -7.94 -6.79
C VAL A 137 13.63 -7.18 -8.05
N ARG A 138 12.98 -7.45 -9.20
CA ARG A 138 13.29 -6.75 -10.45
C ARG A 138 13.11 -5.24 -10.35
N TYR A 139 12.02 -4.78 -9.72
CA TYR A 139 11.77 -3.36 -9.50
C TYR A 139 12.82 -2.74 -8.60
N THR A 140 13.21 -3.42 -7.50
CA THR A 140 14.27 -2.94 -6.62
C THR A 140 15.56 -2.68 -7.38
N PHE A 141 16.01 -3.64 -8.20
CA PHE A 141 17.23 -3.45 -9.00
C PHE A 141 17.07 -2.42 -10.12
N ALA A 142 15.91 -2.38 -10.79
CA ALA A 142 15.69 -1.47 -11.91
C ALA A 142 15.55 0.00 -11.47
N TRP A 143 14.97 0.23 -10.27
CA TRP A 143 14.67 1.58 -9.79
C TRP A 143 15.71 2.15 -8.83
N THR A 144 16.57 1.29 -8.24
CA THR A 144 17.70 1.75 -7.42
C THR A 144 18.79 2.32 -8.32
N GLY A 145 18.63 3.58 -8.72
CA GLY A 145 19.61 4.33 -9.49
C GLY A 145 20.56 5.13 -8.58
N LEU A 146 21.62 5.66 -9.17
CA LEU A 146 22.64 6.47 -8.48
C LEU A 146 22.02 7.62 -7.67
N TRP A 147 21.01 8.30 -8.19
CA TRP A 147 20.32 9.40 -7.51
C TRP A 147 19.62 8.98 -6.22
N TRP A 148 19.01 7.81 -6.20
CA TRP A 148 18.38 7.24 -5.02
C TRP A 148 19.41 6.84 -3.96
N LEU A 149 20.54 6.27 -4.39
CA LEU A 149 21.64 5.94 -3.49
C LEU A 149 22.24 7.20 -2.87
N LEU A 150 22.46 8.24 -3.66
CA LEU A 150 22.97 9.53 -3.15
C LEU A 150 21.98 10.16 -2.17
N ALA A 151 20.68 10.18 -2.48
CA ALA A 151 19.65 10.68 -1.57
C ALA A 151 19.61 9.89 -0.26
N ALA A 152 19.68 8.55 -0.33
CA ALA A 152 19.73 7.68 0.85
C ALA A 152 20.98 7.95 1.71
N LEU A 153 22.14 8.13 1.11
CA LEU A 153 23.39 8.45 1.82
C LEU A 153 23.30 9.83 2.50
N LEU A 154 22.74 10.83 1.82
CA LEU A 154 22.55 12.17 2.41
C LEU A 154 21.56 12.17 3.59
N LEU A 155 20.51 11.35 3.52
CA LEU A 155 19.51 11.24 4.58
C LEU A 155 19.92 10.29 5.72
N LEU A 156 20.90 9.41 5.49
CA LEU A 156 21.34 8.41 6.46
C LEU A 156 21.69 9.02 7.84
N PRO A 157 22.45 10.14 7.96
CA PRO A 157 22.77 10.71 9.27
C PRO A 157 21.53 11.19 10.02
N VAL A 158 20.53 11.71 9.28
CA VAL A 158 19.25 12.16 9.86
C VAL A 158 18.47 10.96 10.40
N PHE A 159 18.36 9.89 9.63
CA PHE A 159 17.71 8.65 10.06
C PHE A 159 18.41 8.04 11.29
N LEU A 160 19.73 7.96 11.29
CA LEU A 160 20.50 7.42 12.42
C LEU A 160 20.25 8.25 13.70
N ARG A 161 20.21 9.58 13.62
CA ARG A 161 19.89 10.44 14.77
C ARG A 161 18.48 10.23 15.30
N ILE A 162 17.49 10.03 14.41
CA ILE A 162 16.10 9.75 14.80
C ILE A 162 16.01 8.40 15.49
N LEU A 163 16.67 7.38 14.96
CA LEU A 163 16.72 6.03 15.52
C LEU A 163 17.37 6.00 16.91
N GLN A 164 18.46 6.73 17.09
CA GLN A 164 19.15 6.82 18.39
C GLN A 164 18.33 7.52 19.47
N LYS A 165 17.50 8.52 19.10
CA LYS A 165 16.65 9.27 20.06
C LYS A 165 15.41 8.52 20.52
N LYS A 166 14.92 7.55 19.74
CA LYS A 166 13.70 6.80 20.05
C LYS A 166 14.01 5.30 19.99
N ASN A 167 13.99 4.65 21.16
CA ASN A 167 13.96 3.17 21.26
C ASN A 167 12.63 2.65 20.69
N TRP A 168 12.53 2.59 19.36
CA TRP A 168 11.37 1.98 18.72
C TRP A 168 11.60 0.47 18.66
N GLY A 169 10.77 -0.29 19.38
CA GLY A 169 10.85 -1.76 19.42
C GLY A 169 10.78 -2.42 18.03
N PHE A 170 10.29 -1.72 17.01
CA PHE A 170 10.29 -2.17 15.62
C PHE A 170 11.72 -2.41 15.07
N PHE A 171 12.69 -1.65 15.50
CA PHE A 171 14.07 -1.76 15.02
C PHE A 171 14.90 -2.79 15.77
N SER A 172 14.35 -3.42 16.81
CA SER A 172 15.00 -4.57 17.46
C SER A 172 15.04 -5.81 16.56
N HIS A 173 14.15 -5.88 15.54
CA HIS A 173 14.10 -6.97 14.57
C HIS A 173 14.15 -6.46 13.13
N PRO A 174 15.30 -5.93 12.66
CA PRO A 174 15.41 -5.26 11.37
C PRO A 174 15.05 -6.16 10.18
N LEU A 175 15.40 -7.45 10.23
CA LEU A 175 15.08 -8.40 9.17
C LEU A 175 13.58 -8.63 9.03
N LEU A 176 12.84 -8.73 10.16
CA LEU A 176 11.38 -8.87 10.13
C LEU A 176 10.72 -7.61 9.56
N PHE A 177 11.20 -6.44 9.99
CA PHE A 177 10.67 -5.17 9.47
C PHE A 177 10.92 -5.02 7.97
N THR A 178 12.14 -5.31 7.50
CA THR A 178 12.50 -5.25 6.08
C THR A 178 11.69 -6.26 5.26
N GLY A 179 11.59 -7.50 5.73
CA GLY A 179 10.79 -8.54 5.07
C GLY A 179 9.31 -8.19 4.99
N TYR A 180 8.73 -7.63 6.05
CA TYR A 180 7.36 -7.15 6.08
C TYR A 180 7.13 -5.98 5.10
N SER A 181 8.01 -4.97 5.13
CA SER A 181 7.94 -3.83 4.20
C SER A 181 8.05 -4.27 2.74
N TYR A 182 8.97 -5.20 2.47
CA TYR A 182 9.11 -5.81 1.14
C TYR A 182 7.84 -6.58 0.74
N GLY A 183 7.23 -7.33 1.66
CA GLY A 183 5.96 -8.02 1.43
C GLY A 183 4.82 -7.05 1.09
N LEU A 184 4.71 -5.93 1.81
CA LEU A 184 3.74 -4.87 1.50
C LEU A 184 3.98 -4.25 0.12
N PHE A 185 5.22 -3.96 -0.22
CA PHE A 185 5.59 -3.45 -1.54
C PHE A 185 5.22 -4.44 -2.66
N CYS A 186 5.58 -5.71 -2.52
CA CYS A 186 5.24 -6.74 -3.49
C CYS A 186 3.74 -6.96 -3.63
N SER A 187 2.97 -6.83 -2.53
CA SER A 187 1.52 -7.04 -2.52
C SER A 187 0.77 -6.10 -3.47
N MET A 188 1.32 -4.92 -3.77
CA MET A 188 0.74 -3.98 -4.75
C MET A 188 0.61 -4.59 -6.15
N SER A 189 1.56 -5.41 -6.57
CA SER A 189 1.53 -6.06 -7.88
C SER A 189 0.66 -7.33 -7.91
N CYS A 190 0.27 -7.85 -6.74
CA CYS A 190 -0.43 -9.12 -6.62
C CYS A 190 -1.79 -9.16 -7.36
N PRO A 191 -2.66 -8.14 -7.25
CA PRO A 191 -3.93 -8.08 -7.97
C PRO A 191 -3.74 -8.10 -9.49
N LEU A 192 -2.68 -7.46 -10.00
CA LEU A 192 -2.38 -7.36 -11.42
C LEU A 192 -1.96 -8.73 -11.98
N PHE A 193 -1.04 -9.41 -11.30
CA PHE A 193 -0.65 -10.77 -11.70
C PHE A 193 -1.80 -11.77 -11.57
N TYR A 194 -2.62 -11.66 -10.54
CA TYR A 194 -3.76 -12.55 -10.35
C TYR A 194 -4.79 -12.43 -11.47
N THR A 195 -5.11 -11.21 -11.90
CA THR A 195 -6.16 -10.97 -12.90
C THR A 195 -5.67 -10.98 -14.34
N MET A 196 -4.50 -10.41 -14.62
CA MET A 196 -3.99 -10.19 -15.97
C MET A 196 -2.72 -10.97 -16.31
N ASN A 197 -2.14 -11.68 -15.33
CA ASN A 197 -0.85 -12.35 -15.47
C ASN A 197 0.28 -11.44 -16.00
N SER A 198 0.20 -10.13 -15.72
CA SER A 198 1.13 -9.10 -16.17
C SER A 198 1.37 -8.05 -15.08
N THR A 199 2.31 -7.14 -15.30
CA THR A 199 2.57 -5.99 -14.43
C THR A 199 1.48 -4.93 -14.48
N GLY A 200 0.51 -5.10 -15.39
CA GLY A 200 -0.57 -4.14 -15.59
C GLY A 200 -0.16 -2.92 -16.42
N PRO A 201 -1.06 -1.94 -16.56
CA PRO A 201 -0.81 -0.72 -17.31
C PRO A 201 0.21 0.18 -16.60
N GLY A 202 0.87 1.07 -17.35
CA GLY A 202 1.91 1.97 -16.86
C GLY A 202 1.49 2.79 -15.63
N ARG A 203 0.23 3.23 -15.57
CA ARG A 203 -0.34 3.94 -14.40
C ARG A 203 -0.37 3.12 -13.11
N ALA A 204 -0.53 1.80 -13.20
CA ALA A 204 -0.46 0.92 -12.04
C ALA A 204 1.00 0.76 -11.56
N VAL A 205 1.93 0.60 -12.50
CA VAL A 205 3.38 0.54 -12.22
C VAL A 205 3.86 1.84 -11.57
N ALA A 206 3.33 2.99 -12.00
CA ALA A 206 3.67 4.28 -11.41
C ALA A 206 3.30 4.38 -9.92
N ILE A 207 2.14 3.85 -9.49
CA ILE A 207 1.80 3.82 -8.06
C ILE A 207 2.77 2.94 -7.28
N VAL A 208 3.11 1.78 -7.84
CA VAL A 208 4.12 0.88 -7.22
C VAL A 208 5.45 1.61 -7.08
N TYR A 209 5.84 2.39 -8.09
CA TYR A 209 7.05 3.23 -8.05
C TYR A 209 7.01 4.29 -6.93
N HIS A 210 5.86 4.92 -6.69
CA HIS A 210 5.72 5.92 -5.61
C HIS A 210 5.83 5.35 -4.20
N THR A 211 5.72 4.04 -4.03
CA THR A 211 5.88 3.35 -2.75
C THR A 211 7.28 2.78 -2.55
N PHE A 212 8.06 2.70 -3.63
CA PHE A 212 9.46 2.33 -3.60
C PHE A 212 10.32 3.46 -3.03
#